data_39abec99e7e52c151403fac88601006b
#
_entry.id   39abec99e7e52c151403fac88601006b
#
_cell.length_a   1.000
_cell.length_b   1.000
_cell.length_c   1.000
_cell.angle_alpha   90.00
_cell.angle_beta   90.00
_cell.angle_gamma   90.00
#
_symmetry.space_group_name_H-M   'P 1'
#
loop_
_entity.id
_entity.type
_entity.pdbx_description
1 polymer ?
#
loop_
_entity_poly.entity_id
_entity_poly.type
_entity_poly.pdbx_seq_one_letter_code
_entity_poly.pdbx_strand_id
1 'polypeptide(L)'
;MALLTSTEENNVTSSPGSPGVQSSLNEHDFTLSETAARKAFTRMLPFIFICYVVSYLDRTNVSFAALGMNSDLGITAEQFGFGAGMFFIGYFLFEVPSNLIMQKVGARIWIARIMISWGLISMLTAFVTGPTSFAVARFLLGVAEAGFTPGIYLFFTYWFPGTWRAKITAAFLVGIPVANIIGAPVSGALMQITHHEHIRNWQWLLLIEGAPAVILGIVCLFFLSDRPAKANWLSDAEKSVLTRRLESEQQKIAASHGSSLKDALKNPLLYLLAFINFCGIVGSIGVGLWMPQIIKQLGVSHTQTGFLTAIPYLCGAVSMLLWAQRANRAKNRIVWICGALFIAAVALAASALVDEPVLKMIALCFTVSGILSFQASFWALPSGFLTGSAAAGGLAMIVSIGNLGGFFGPSLIGYIKQMTDGFMWPLLAVSAVLLLGSLAVALVKDPYRHI
;
A
#
# COMPACT_ATOMS: atom_id res chain seq x y z
N MET A 1 59.15 52.62 15.03
CA MET A 1 59.09 53.94 14.37
C MET A 1 57.75 53.99 13.65
N ALA A 2 56.69 54.44 14.33
CA ALA A 2 56.02 55.70 14.06
C ALA A 2 55.19 55.60 12.76
N LEU A 3 53.92 55.67 12.81
CA LEU A 3 52.83 56.66 12.98
C LEU A 3 51.97 56.54 11.74
N LEU A 4 50.68 56.58 11.70
CA LEU A 4 49.54 57.30 12.19
C LEU A 4 48.31 56.92 11.33
N THR A 5 47.22 56.58 11.96
CA THR A 5 45.83 57.08 11.80
C THR A 5 45.35 57.59 10.44
N SER A 6 44.24 57.05 9.97
CA SER A 6 43.03 57.84 9.62
C SER A 6 41.78 56.97 9.49
N THR A 7 40.79 57.31 10.28
CA THR A 7 39.39 56.97 10.20
C THR A 7 38.78 57.54 8.92
N GLU A 8 38.10 56.70 8.14
CA GLU A 8 37.05 57.14 7.21
C GLU A 8 35.80 56.38 7.49
N GLU A 9 34.82 57.04 8.09
CA GLU A 9 33.42 56.68 8.14
C GLU A 9 32.86 56.72 6.71
N ASN A 10 32.56 55.55 6.15
CA ASN A 10 31.71 55.45 4.98
C ASN A 10 30.26 55.11 5.39
N ASN A 11 29.49 56.20 5.46
CA ASN A 11 28.03 56.19 5.46
C ASN A 11 27.56 55.51 4.15
N VAL A 12 27.11 54.24 4.22
CA VAL A 12 26.34 53.60 3.16
C VAL A 12 24.89 53.67 3.51
N THR A 13 24.20 54.58 2.87
CA THR A 13 22.76 54.73 2.83
C THR A 13 22.07 53.42 2.53
N SER A 14 21.26 52.95 3.48
CA SER A 14 20.31 51.83 3.34
C SER A 14 19.22 52.19 2.34
N SER A 15 19.21 51.54 1.17
CA SER A 15 18.06 51.48 0.29
C SER A 15 17.02 50.49 0.85
N PRO A 16 15.73 50.87 0.95
CA PRO A 16 14.67 49.98 1.35
C PRO A 16 14.16 49.18 0.13
N GLY A 17 14.53 47.93 0.01
CA GLY A 17 14.01 47.17 -1.11
C GLY A 17 14.32 45.69 -1.03
N SER A 18 13.49 44.93 -0.33
CA SER A 18 12.96 43.62 -0.70
C SER A 18 12.44 42.89 0.52
N PRO A 19 11.15 42.55 0.65
CA PRO A 19 10.67 41.69 1.71
C PRO A 19 10.93 40.22 1.36
N GLY A 20 12.17 39.80 1.52
CA GLY A 20 12.58 38.40 1.52
C GLY A 20 12.46 37.84 2.93
N VAL A 21 11.25 37.70 3.46
CA VAL A 21 11.03 37.10 4.78
C VAL A 21 11.25 35.60 4.71
N GLN A 22 12.50 35.18 4.87
CA GLN A 22 12.82 33.86 5.42
C GLN A 22 12.60 33.94 6.94
N SER A 23 11.36 33.89 7.43
CA SER A 23 11.11 33.67 8.84
C SER A 23 11.39 32.19 9.14
N SER A 24 12.62 31.85 9.54
CA SER A 24 12.88 30.67 10.33
C SER A 24 11.89 30.69 11.50
N LEU A 25 11.14 29.59 11.69
CA LEU A 25 10.26 29.45 12.85
C LEU A 25 11.10 29.65 14.10
N ASN A 26 10.65 30.48 15.03
CA ASN A 26 11.27 30.61 16.34
C ASN A 26 11.24 29.24 17.04
N GLU A 27 12.12 29.00 17.98
CA GLU A 27 12.20 27.72 18.73
C GLU A 27 10.85 27.41 19.42
N HIS A 28 10.15 28.42 19.93
CA HIS A 28 8.81 28.29 20.48
C HIS A 28 7.78 27.85 19.43
N ASP A 29 7.78 28.47 18.25
CA ASP A 29 6.87 28.10 17.14
C ASP A 29 7.17 26.68 16.64
N PHE A 30 8.45 26.29 16.56
CA PHE A 30 8.83 24.94 16.20
C PHE A 30 8.29 23.90 17.21
N THR A 31 8.47 24.14 18.51
CA THR A 31 7.98 23.25 19.58
C THR A 31 6.45 23.16 19.56
N LEU A 32 5.76 24.28 19.33
CA LEU A 32 4.30 24.31 19.22
C LEU A 32 3.80 23.52 17.98
N SER A 33 4.49 23.66 16.84
CA SER A 33 4.17 22.89 15.63
C SER A 33 4.36 21.39 15.82
N GLU A 34 5.41 20.96 16.53
CA GLU A 34 5.65 19.56 16.90
C GLU A 34 4.55 19.02 17.80
N THR A 35 4.10 19.82 18.77
CA THR A 35 2.98 19.48 19.67
C THR A 35 1.68 19.31 18.89
N ALA A 36 1.37 20.22 17.96
CA ALA A 36 0.20 20.12 17.08
C ALA A 36 0.28 18.88 16.16
N ALA A 37 1.45 18.59 15.58
CA ALA A 37 1.65 17.41 14.77
C ALA A 37 1.49 16.11 15.57
N ARG A 38 1.98 16.08 16.83
CA ARG A 38 1.78 14.94 17.74
C ARG A 38 0.29 14.73 18.08
N LYS A 39 -0.46 15.80 18.39
CA LYS A 39 -1.92 15.71 18.60
C LYS A 39 -2.64 15.17 17.38
N ALA A 40 -2.27 15.64 16.17
CA ALA A 40 -2.82 15.13 14.92
C ALA A 40 -2.50 13.63 14.72
N PHE A 41 -1.28 13.23 14.99
CA PHE A 41 -0.83 11.84 14.88
C PHE A 41 -1.64 10.92 15.81
N THR A 42 -1.74 11.25 17.10
CA THR A 42 -2.46 10.41 18.07
C THR A 42 -3.96 10.34 17.82
N ARG A 43 -4.55 11.41 17.25
CA ARG A 43 -5.98 11.45 16.94
C ARG A 43 -6.31 10.76 15.61
N MET A 44 -5.57 11.06 14.54
CA MET A 44 -5.94 10.65 13.18
C MET A 44 -5.42 9.28 12.79
N LEU A 45 -4.18 8.94 13.21
CA LEU A 45 -3.57 7.68 12.79
C LEU A 45 -4.39 6.44 13.18
N PRO A 46 -4.93 6.30 14.41
CA PRO A 46 -5.71 5.11 14.77
C PRO A 46 -6.94 4.93 13.86
N PHE A 47 -7.65 6.02 13.57
CA PHE A 47 -8.82 5.99 12.68
C PHE A 47 -8.44 5.59 11.24
N ILE A 48 -7.42 6.27 10.68
CA ILE A 48 -6.95 6.00 9.31
C ILE A 48 -6.36 4.59 9.22
N PHE A 49 -5.68 4.12 10.26
CA PHE A 49 -5.17 2.76 10.35
C PHE A 49 -6.30 1.72 10.31
N ILE A 50 -7.37 1.91 11.07
CA ILE A 50 -8.55 1.03 11.03
C ILE A 50 -9.18 1.05 9.64
N CYS A 51 -9.34 2.23 9.01
CA CYS A 51 -9.84 2.34 7.65
C CYS A 51 -8.98 1.53 6.65
N TYR A 52 -7.65 1.55 6.83
CA TYR A 52 -6.73 0.81 5.98
C TYR A 52 -6.78 -0.71 6.20
N VAL A 53 -6.91 -1.13 7.46
CA VAL A 53 -7.12 -2.55 7.80
C VAL A 53 -8.41 -3.06 7.14
N VAL A 54 -9.50 -2.32 7.23
CA VAL A 54 -10.78 -2.67 6.57
C VAL A 54 -10.65 -2.71 5.05
N SER A 55 -9.91 -1.76 4.44
CA SER A 55 -9.64 -1.77 2.99
C SER A 55 -8.93 -3.05 2.55
N TYR A 56 -7.90 -3.49 3.29
CA TYR A 56 -7.21 -4.75 2.98
C TYR A 56 -8.04 -5.99 3.27
N LEU A 57 -8.92 -5.95 4.25
CA LEU A 57 -9.91 -6.99 4.53
C LEU A 57 -10.82 -7.21 3.31
N ASP A 58 -11.41 -6.13 2.79
CA ASP A 58 -12.28 -6.17 1.60
C ASP A 58 -11.55 -6.62 0.32
N ARG A 59 -10.24 -6.39 0.21
CA ARG A 59 -9.44 -6.92 -0.91
C ARG A 59 -9.24 -8.42 -0.83
N THR A 60 -9.17 -8.97 0.36
CA THR A 60 -8.81 -10.38 0.61
C THR A 60 -10.00 -11.28 0.93
N ASN A 61 -11.15 -10.72 1.37
CA ASN A 61 -12.34 -11.50 1.71
C ASN A 61 -12.84 -12.39 0.57
N VAL A 62 -12.73 -11.93 -0.68
CA VAL A 62 -13.09 -12.70 -1.86
C VAL A 62 -12.29 -14.00 -2.00
N SER A 63 -11.08 -14.07 -1.46
CA SER A 63 -10.26 -15.28 -1.45
C SER A 63 -10.85 -16.38 -0.57
N PHE A 64 -11.49 -15.99 0.53
CA PHE A 64 -12.26 -16.91 1.40
C PHE A 64 -13.65 -17.20 0.82
N ALA A 65 -14.33 -16.19 0.30
CA ALA A 65 -15.62 -16.37 -0.39
C ALA A 65 -15.51 -17.40 -1.51
N ALA A 66 -14.41 -17.44 -2.24
CA ALA A 66 -14.14 -18.39 -3.32
C ALA A 66 -14.24 -19.86 -2.89
N LEU A 67 -14.03 -20.18 -1.60
CA LEU A 67 -14.12 -21.54 -1.08
C LEU A 67 -15.54 -22.13 -1.17
N GLY A 68 -16.57 -21.28 -1.29
CA GLY A 68 -17.96 -21.69 -1.50
C GLY A 68 -18.53 -21.09 -2.79
N MET A 69 -18.28 -19.82 -3.06
CA MET A 69 -18.79 -19.07 -4.21
C MET A 69 -18.49 -19.74 -5.56
N ASN A 70 -17.28 -20.24 -5.74
CA ASN A 70 -16.86 -20.82 -7.02
C ASN A 70 -17.70 -22.06 -7.37
N SER A 71 -17.94 -22.95 -6.40
CA SER A 71 -18.80 -24.13 -6.61
C SER A 71 -20.26 -23.76 -6.80
N ASP A 72 -20.76 -22.78 -6.04
CA ASP A 72 -22.16 -22.35 -6.06
C ASP A 72 -22.57 -21.66 -7.37
N LEU A 73 -21.64 -20.90 -7.97
CA LEU A 73 -21.87 -20.12 -9.19
C LEU A 73 -21.23 -20.72 -10.44
N GLY A 74 -20.61 -21.91 -10.32
CA GLY A 74 -19.90 -22.56 -11.43
C GLY A 74 -18.73 -21.75 -11.97
N ILE A 75 -18.06 -20.98 -11.12
CA ILE A 75 -16.90 -20.16 -11.51
C ILE A 75 -15.65 -21.04 -11.58
N THR A 76 -15.04 -21.13 -12.75
CA THR A 76 -13.80 -21.88 -12.95
C THR A 76 -12.59 -21.17 -12.30
N ALA A 77 -11.47 -21.90 -12.17
CA ALA A 77 -10.25 -21.30 -11.62
C ALA A 77 -9.75 -20.12 -12.48
N GLU A 78 -9.81 -20.24 -13.79
CA GLU A 78 -9.46 -19.17 -14.73
C GLU A 78 -10.38 -17.94 -14.55
N GLN A 79 -11.68 -18.16 -14.54
CA GLN A 79 -12.68 -17.09 -14.36
C GLN A 79 -12.56 -16.39 -13.01
N PHE A 80 -12.25 -17.14 -11.94
CA PHE A 80 -11.99 -16.55 -10.63
C PHE A 80 -10.72 -15.70 -10.65
N GLY A 81 -9.61 -16.21 -11.17
CA GLY A 81 -8.35 -15.45 -11.26
C GLY A 81 -8.49 -14.18 -12.06
N PHE A 82 -9.14 -14.26 -13.24
CA PHE A 82 -9.43 -13.10 -14.08
C PHE A 82 -10.36 -12.11 -13.35
N GLY A 83 -11.47 -12.58 -12.83
CA GLY A 83 -12.46 -11.72 -12.16
C GLY A 83 -11.86 -11.02 -10.92
N ALA A 84 -11.12 -11.74 -10.08
CA ALA A 84 -10.44 -11.15 -8.93
C ALA A 84 -9.40 -10.09 -9.37
N GLY A 85 -8.69 -10.35 -10.46
CA GLY A 85 -7.73 -9.42 -11.06
C GLY A 85 -8.38 -8.14 -11.62
N MET A 86 -9.63 -8.18 -12.10
CA MET A 86 -10.35 -7.02 -12.66
C MET A 86 -10.44 -5.84 -11.68
N PHE A 87 -10.38 -6.09 -10.38
CA PHE A 87 -10.23 -5.05 -9.37
C PHE A 87 -9.04 -4.13 -9.66
N PHE A 88 -7.89 -4.68 -9.98
CA PHE A 88 -6.67 -3.90 -10.21
C PHE A 88 -6.72 -3.11 -11.52
N ILE A 89 -7.46 -3.57 -12.51
CA ILE A 89 -7.71 -2.81 -13.75
C ILE A 89 -8.59 -1.59 -13.45
N GLY A 90 -9.68 -1.77 -12.71
CA GLY A 90 -10.53 -0.66 -12.27
C GLY A 90 -9.76 0.35 -11.40
N TYR A 91 -8.98 -0.16 -10.46
CA TYR A 91 -8.13 0.65 -9.58
C TYR A 91 -7.11 1.48 -10.38
N PHE A 92 -6.37 0.84 -11.30
CA PHE A 92 -5.36 1.49 -12.15
C PHE A 92 -5.94 2.63 -12.99
N LEU A 93 -7.07 2.40 -13.66
CA LEU A 93 -7.68 3.39 -14.54
C LEU A 93 -8.21 4.63 -13.79
N PHE A 94 -8.68 4.45 -12.56
CA PHE A 94 -9.34 5.52 -11.79
C PHE A 94 -8.50 6.10 -10.65
N GLU A 95 -7.31 5.58 -10.38
CA GLU A 95 -6.42 6.05 -9.30
C GLU A 95 -6.06 7.54 -9.47
N VAL A 96 -5.59 7.94 -10.65
CA VAL A 96 -5.21 9.33 -10.93
C VAL A 96 -6.42 10.26 -10.97
N PRO A 97 -7.50 9.97 -11.73
CA PRO A 97 -8.71 10.78 -11.71
C PRO A 97 -9.29 10.99 -10.31
N SER A 98 -9.34 9.95 -9.50
CA SER A 98 -9.84 10.01 -8.12
C SER A 98 -9.04 10.99 -7.25
N ASN A 99 -7.71 10.97 -7.34
CA ASN A 99 -6.86 11.88 -6.56
C ASN A 99 -6.98 13.34 -7.02
N LEU A 100 -7.14 13.58 -8.32
CA LEU A 100 -7.40 14.92 -8.84
C LEU A 100 -8.73 15.49 -8.33
N ILE A 101 -9.76 14.66 -8.26
CA ILE A 101 -11.06 15.07 -7.69
C ILE A 101 -10.92 15.35 -6.20
N MET A 102 -10.17 14.52 -5.45
CA MET A 102 -9.93 14.73 -4.03
C MET A 102 -9.27 16.07 -3.73
N GLN A 103 -8.34 16.53 -4.57
CA GLN A 103 -7.72 17.86 -4.41
C GLN A 103 -8.72 19.01 -4.53
N LYS A 104 -9.77 18.83 -5.34
CA LYS A 104 -10.82 19.86 -5.56
C LYS A 104 -11.93 19.81 -4.50
N VAL A 105 -12.37 18.61 -4.14
CA VAL A 105 -13.53 18.39 -3.25
C VAL A 105 -13.13 18.42 -1.77
N GLY A 106 -11.88 18.09 -1.45
CA GLY A 106 -11.38 17.93 -0.11
C GLY A 106 -11.27 16.46 0.31
N ALA A 107 -10.29 16.20 1.19
CA ALA A 107 -9.94 14.84 1.59
C ALA A 107 -11.05 14.16 2.40
N ARG A 108 -11.67 14.89 3.34
CA ARG A 108 -12.74 14.37 4.21
C ARG A 108 -13.90 13.79 3.42
N ILE A 109 -14.45 14.58 2.50
CA ILE A 109 -15.62 14.19 1.71
C ILE A 109 -15.25 13.08 0.74
N TRP A 110 -14.08 13.18 0.09
CA TRP A 110 -13.68 12.25 -0.94
C TRP A 110 -13.29 10.87 -0.38
N ILE A 111 -12.55 10.82 0.74
CA ILE A 111 -12.24 9.56 1.44
C ILE A 111 -13.52 8.89 1.93
N ALA A 112 -14.45 9.65 2.53
CA ALA A 112 -15.74 9.11 2.96
C ALA A 112 -16.53 8.52 1.79
N ARG A 113 -16.60 9.23 0.65
CA ARG A 113 -17.25 8.74 -0.57
C ARG A 113 -16.61 7.43 -1.05
N ILE A 114 -15.26 7.39 -1.11
CA ILE A 114 -14.53 6.18 -1.47
C ILE A 114 -14.96 5.02 -0.56
N MET A 115 -14.89 5.19 0.76
CA MET A 115 -15.21 4.15 1.73
C MET A 115 -16.65 3.67 1.64
N ILE A 116 -17.62 4.58 1.54
CA ILE A 116 -19.03 4.23 1.42
C ILE A 116 -19.29 3.48 0.11
N SER A 117 -18.79 3.99 -1.01
CA SER A 117 -19.05 3.39 -2.32
C SER A 117 -18.39 2.01 -2.45
N TRP A 118 -17.14 1.82 -2.00
CA TRP A 118 -16.52 0.49 -2.06
C TRP A 118 -17.20 -0.49 -1.11
N GLY A 119 -17.53 -0.08 0.13
CA GLY A 119 -18.20 -0.96 1.09
C GLY A 119 -19.56 -1.44 0.57
N LEU A 120 -20.34 -0.55 -0.05
CA LEU A 120 -21.60 -0.92 -0.70
C LEU A 120 -21.37 -1.90 -1.86
N ILE A 121 -20.38 -1.67 -2.73
CA ILE A 121 -20.08 -2.58 -3.84
C ILE A 121 -19.53 -3.92 -3.32
N SER A 122 -18.72 -3.91 -2.26
CA SER A 122 -18.25 -5.14 -1.60
C SER A 122 -19.44 -5.97 -1.11
N MET A 123 -20.39 -5.36 -0.41
CA MET A 123 -21.63 -6.01 0.02
C MET A 123 -22.48 -6.50 -1.15
N LEU A 124 -22.62 -5.70 -2.21
CA LEU A 124 -23.37 -6.07 -3.42
C LEU A 124 -22.73 -7.23 -4.18
N THR A 125 -21.42 -7.48 -4.00
CA THR A 125 -20.76 -8.67 -4.55
C THR A 125 -21.34 -9.98 -3.99
N ALA A 126 -22.03 -9.95 -2.83
CA ALA A 126 -22.78 -11.09 -2.31
C ALA A 126 -23.92 -11.55 -3.24
N PHE A 127 -24.39 -10.74 -4.15
CA PHE A 127 -25.53 -11.02 -5.03
C PHE A 127 -25.14 -11.30 -6.49
N VAL A 128 -23.85 -11.53 -6.77
CA VAL A 128 -23.40 -11.95 -8.10
C VAL A 128 -23.95 -13.33 -8.47
N THR A 129 -24.26 -13.53 -9.73
CA THR A 129 -24.95 -14.72 -10.22
C THR A 129 -24.10 -15.59 -11.15
N GLY A 130 -22.86 -15.21 -11.41
CA GLY A 130 -21.96 -15.96 -12.28
C GLY A 130 -20.66 -15.21 -12.56
N PRO A 131 -19.77 -15.77 -13.40
CA PRO A 131 -18.43 -15.24 -13.62
C PRO A 131 -18.38 -13.81 -14.17
N THR A 132 -19.30 -13.47 -15.08
CA THR A 132 -19.35 -12.10 -15.66
C THR A 132 -19.77 -11.07 -14.63
N SER A 133 -20.84 -11.31 -13.87
CA SER A 133 -21.28 -10.40 -12.82
C SER A 133 -20.24 -10.26 -11.71
N PHE A 134 -19.52 -11.33 -11.39
CA PHE A 134 -18.38 -11.31 -10.48
C PHE A 134 -17.26 -10.40 -11.01
N ALA A 135 -16.83 -10.57 -12.26
CA ALA A 135 -15.78 -9.75 -12.84
C ALA A 135 -16.16 -8.26 -12.88
N VAL A 136 -17.42 -7.95 -13.23
CA VAL A 136 -17.95 -6.58 -13.23
C VAL A 136 -17.97 -5.99 -11.82
N ALA A 137 -18.46 -6.73 -10.83
CA ALA A 137 -18.47 -6.30 -9.44
C ALA A 137 -17.04 -6.00 -8.92
N ARG A 138 -16.07 -6.86 -9.24
CA ARG A 138 -14.66 -6.65 -8.89
C ARG A 138 -14.06 -5.43 -9.58
N PHE A 139 -14.37 -5.20 -10.87
CA PHE A 139 -13.95 -4.00 -11.59
C PHE A 139 -14.52 -2.73 -10.94
N LEU A 140 -15.84 -2.71 -10.67
CA LEU A 140 -16.50 -1.58 -10.02
C LEU A 140 -15.98 -1.33 -8.61
N LEU A 141 -15.65 -2.38 -7.87
CA LEU A 141 -15.01 -2.28 -6.56
C LEU A 141 -13.64 -1.58 -6.68
N GLY A 142 -12.83 -1.97 -7.68
CA GLY A 142 -11.56 -1.31 -7.97
C GLY A 142 -11.73 0.17 -8.33
N VAL A 143 -12.71 0.53 -9.15
CA VAL A 143 -13.07 1.92 -9.48
C VAL A 143 -13.47 2.71 -8.22
N ALA A 144 -14.29 2.12 -7.36
CA ALA A 144 -14.79 2.76 -6.14
C ALA A 144 -13.68 2.99 -5.11
N GLU A 145 -12.76 2.03 -4.93
CA GLU A 145 -11.64 2.11 -3.99
C GLU A 145 -10.45 2.90 -4.55
N ALA A 146 -10.42 3.13 -5.87
CA ALA A 146 -9.33 3.84 -6.52
C ALA A 146 -9.06 5.20 -5.87
N GLY A 147 -7.78 5.46 -5.59
CA GLY A 147 -7.35 6.70 -4.96
C GLY A 147 -7.38 6.70 -3.43
N PHE A 148 -7.84 5.64 -2.74
CA PHE A 148 -7.83 5.59 -1.28
C PHE A 148 -6.42 5.69 -0.70
N THR A 149 -5.53 4.76 -1.04
CA THR A 149 -4.17 4.74 -0.50
C THR A 149 -3.35 5.98 -0.89
N PRO A 150 -3.25 6.38 -2.17
CA PRO A 150 -2.54 7.60 -2.53
C PRO A 150 -3.24 8.86 -2.01
N GLY A 151 -4.56 8.84 -1.85
CA GLY A 151 -5.32 9.90 -1.20
C GLY A 151 -4.96 10.09 0.27
N ILE A 152 -4.77 8.99 1.01
CA ILE A 152 -4.28 9.05 2.39
C ILE A 152 -2.85 9.62 2.46
N TYR A 153 -1.95 9.23 1.53
CA TYR A 153 -0.62 9.83 1.47
C TYR A 153 -0.67 11.33 1.17
N LEU A 154 -1.53 11.76 0.25
CA LEU A 154 -1.76 13.17 -0.02
C LEU A 154 -2.34 13.89 1.22
N PHE A 155 -3.28 13.28 1.91
CA PHE A 155 -3.83 13.80 3.17
C PHE A 155 -2.74 13.96 4.24
N PHE A 156 -1.79 13.02 4.35
CA PHE A 156 -0.66 13.16 5.26
C PHE A 156 0.21 14.39 4.93
N THR A 157 0.35 14.75 3.67
CA THR A 157 1.09 15.98 3.30
C THR A 157 0.39 17.27 3.73
N TYR A 158 -0.92 17.23 3.92
CA TYR A 158 -1.70 18.37 4.40
C TYR A 158 -1.64 18.56 5.92
N TRP A 159 -1.26 17.52 6.66
CA TRP A 159 -1.30 17.50 8.12
C TRP A 159 0.08 17.39 8.78
N PHE A 160 1.03 16.75 8.10
CA PHE A 160 2.29 16.37 8.73
C PHE A 160 3.49 16.99 8.01
N PRO A 161 4.37 17.70 8.79
CA PRO A 161 5.68 18.12 8.31
C PRO A 161 6.52 16.94 7.84
N GLY A 162 7.53 17.20 6.99
CA GLY A 162 8.41 16.18 6.41
C GLY A 162 9.01 15.22 7.44
N THR A 163 9.36 15.73 8.63
CA THR A 163 9.90 14.96 9.76
C THR A 163 8.95 13.86 10.28
N TRP A 164 7.63 14.04 10.12
CA TRP A 164 6.59 13.11 10.57
C TRP A 164 6.13 12.15 9.49
N ARG A 165 6.29 12.50 8.20
CA ARG A 165 5.72 11.73 7.07
C ARG A 165 6.24 10.31 7.01
N ALA A 166 7.54 10.09 7.19
CA ALA A 166 8.11 8.75 7.20
C ALA A 166 7.54 7.88 8.34
N LYS A 167 7.40 8.45 9.54
CA LYS A 167 6.86 7.75 10.72
C LYS A 167 5.40 7.34 10.54
N ILE A 168 4.55 8.27 10.06
CA ILE A 168 3.12 8.00 9.88
C ILE A 168 2.89 7.02 8.74
N THR A 169 3.64 7.13 7.63
CA THR A 169 3.58 6.20 6.52
C THR A 169 3.99 4.78 6.93
N ALA A 170 5.07 4.65 7.69
CA ALA A 170 5.48 3.35 8.21
C ALA A 170 4.41 2.72 9.12
N ALA A 171 3.86 3.51 10.05
CA ALA A 171 2.78 3.04 10.93
C ALA A 171 1.52 2.64 10.14
N PHE A 172 1.18 3.38 9.10
CA PHE A 172 0.04 3.08 8.22
C PHE A 172 0.25 1.75 7.47
N LEU A 173 1.43 1.50 6.92
CA LEU A 173 1.74 0.29 6.15
C LEU A 173 1.69 -1.00 6.98
N VAL A 174 1.90 -0.93 8.30
CA VAL A 174 1.70 -2.08 9.20
C VAL A 174 0.26 -2.60 9.17
N GLY A 175 -0.70 -1.79 8.71
CA GLY A 175 -2.07 -2.23 8.50
C GLY A 175 -2.22 -3.41 7.54
N ILE A 176 -1.32 -3.60 6.55
CA ILE A 176 -1.37 -4.72 5.60
C ILE A 176 -1.26 -6.08 6.29
N PRO A 177 -0.17 -6.39 7.00
CA PRO A 177 -0.08 -7.67 7.70
C PRO A 177 -1.12 -7.80 8.81
N VAL A 178 -1.46 -6.72 9.52
CA VAL A 178 -2.50 -6.75 10.57
C VAL A 178 -3.86 -7.12 10.00
N ALA A 179 -4.24 -6.57 8.84
CA ALA A 179 -5.49 -6.94 8.16
C ALA A 179 -5.56 -8.43 7.84
N ASN A 180 -4.47 -9.01 7.34
CA ASN A 180 -4.45 -10.44 7.01
C ASN A 180 -4.40 -11.34 8.26
N ILE A 181 -3.68 -10.93 9.32
CA ILE A 181 -3.59 -11.70 10.58
C ILE A 181 -4.95 -11.76 11.28
N ILE A 182 -5.70 -10.66 11.30
CA ILE A 182 -7.02 -10.59 11.93
C ILE A 182 -8.10 -11.07 10.97
N GLY A 183 -8.04 -10.64 9.71
CA GLY A 183 -9.06 -10.92 8.71
C GLY A 183 -9.17 -12.38 8.35
N ALA A 184 -8.06 -13.08 8.16
CA ALA A 184 -8.11 -14.49 7.76
C ALA A 184 -8.86 -15.40 8.77
N PRO A 185 -8.60 -15.33 10.09
CA PRO A 185 -9.42 -16.05 11.08
C PRO A 185 -10.90 -15.65 11.08
N VAL A 186 -11.17 -14.34 10.95
CA VAL A 186 -12.55 -13.81 10.91
C VAL A 186 -13.28 -14.34 9.68
N SER A 187 -12.69 -14.20 8.49
CA SER A 187 -13.27 -14.72 7.23
C SER A 187 -13.47 -16.24 7.29
N GLY A 188 -12.47 -16.98 7.82
CA GLY A 188 -12.58 -18.43 7.99
C GLY A 188 -13.72 -18.85 8.95
N ALA A 189 -13.94 -18.08 10.02
CA ALA A 189 -15.05 -18.31 10.95
C ALA A 189 -16.42 -17.98 10.31
N LEU A 190 -16.51 -16.86 9.60
CA LEU A 190 -17.72 -16.45 8.88
C LEU A 190 -18.14 -17.49 7.82
N MET A 191 -17.18 -18.14 7.18
CA MET A 191 -17.45 -19.24 6.23
C MET A 191 -18.05 -20.50 6.88
N GLN A 192 -18.13 -20.59 8.21
CA GLN A 192 -18.81 -21.68 8.94
C GLN A 192 -20.20 -21.31 9.44
N ILE A 193 -20.65 -20.06 9.25
CA ILE A 193 -22.01 -19.68 9.62
C ILE A 193 -22.99 -20.62 8.86
N THR A 194 -23.87 -21.32 9.61
CA THR A 194 -24.81 -22.26 9.05
C THR A 194 -25.77 -21.58 8.08
N HIS A 195 -26.11 -22.30 7.03
CA HIS A 195 -27.06 -21.86 6.00
C HIS A 195 -28.39 -21.40 6.62
N HIS A 196 -28.78 -20.18 6.34
CA HIS A 196 -30.16 -19.79 6.26
C HIS A 196 -30.69 -20.13 4.87
N GLU A 197 -31.95 -20.51 4.76
CA GLU A 197 -32.55 -21.02 3.50
C GLU A 197 -32.34 -20.14 2.25
N HIS A 198 -31.97 -18.86 2.44
CA HIS A 198 -31.86 -17.87 1.36
C HIS A 198 -30.49 -17.21 1.19
N ILE A 199 -29.55 -17.34 2.15
CA ILE A 199 -28.24 -16.66 2.10
C ILE A 199 -27.13 -17.66 2.43
N ARG A 200 -26.14 -17.78 1.54
CA ARG A 200 -25.01 -18.70 1.69
C ARG A 200 -23.89 -18.11 2.54
N ASN A 201 -23.00 -18.96 3.05
CA ASN A 201 -21.89 -18.55 3.93
C ASN A 201 -21.00 -17.46 3.32
N TRP A 202 -20.63 -17.62 2.05
CA TRP A 202 -19.79 -16.64 1.37
C TRP A 202 -20.51 -15.29 1.14
N GLN A 203 -21.84 -15.30 1.04
CA GLN A 203 -22.62 -14.06 0.95
C GLN A 203 -22.63 -13.34 2.31
N TRP A 204 -22.82 -14.07 3.42
CA TRP A 204 -22.71 -13.49 4.76
C TRP A 204 -21.34 -12.89 5.02
N LEU A 205 -20.27 -13.58 4.61
CA LEU A 205 -18.90 -13.06 4.72
C LEU A 205 -18.76 -11.69 4.02
N LEU A 206 -19.20 -11.58 2.77
CA LEU A 206 -19.09 -10.33 2.00
C LEU A 206 -19.96 -9.19 2.58
N LEU A 207 -21.15 -9.52 3.08
CA LEU A 207 -22.05 -8.55 3.72
C LEU A 207 -21.47 -8.03 5.04
N ILE A 208 -20.99 -8.93 5.90
CA ILE A 208 -20.47 -8.57 7.22
C ILE A 208 -19.14 -7.82 7.11
N GLU A 209 -18.23 -8.23 6.24
CA GLU A 209 -16.92 -7.59 6.09
C GLU A 209 -16.98 -6.29 5.29
N GLY A 210 -17.94 -6.10 4.37
CA GLY A 210 -18.14 -4.86 3.67
C GLY A 210 -18.82 -3.75 4.50
N ALA A 211 -19.65 -4.12 5.49
CA ALA A 211 -20.38 -3.16 6.31
C ALA A 211 -19.48 -2.18 7.10
N PRO A 212 -18.36 -2.61 7.73
CA PRO A 212 -17.45 -1.70 8.42
C PRO A 212 -16.93 -0.56 7.55
N ALA A 213 -16.69 -0.79 6.26
CA ALA A 213 -16.24 0.26 5.34
C ALA A 213 -17.28 1.37 5.20
N VAL A 214 -18.56 1.02 5.06
CA VAL A 214 -19.67 1.97 5.00
C VAL A 214 -19.78 2.77 6.30
N ILE A 215 -19.74 2.09 7.45
CA ILE A 215 -19.83 2.72 8.77
C ILE A 215 -18.66 3.70 8.98
N LEU A 216 -17.43 3.26 8.72
CA LEU A 216 -16.25 4.11 8.87
C LEU A 216 -16.25 5.27 7.85
N GLY A 217 -16.79 5.07 6.66
CA GLY A 217 -16.99 6.14 5.68
C GLY A 217 -17.94 7.23 6.20
N ILE A 218 -19.03 6.83 6.85
CA ILE A 218 -19.94 7.78 7.50
C ILE A 218 -19.24 8.49 8.67
N VAL A 219 -18.53 7.76 9.53
CA VAL A 219 -17.76 8.32 10.64
C VAL A 219 -16.68 9.28 10.12
N CYS A 220 -16.06 9.00 8.99
CA CYS A 220 -15.05 9.85 8.35
C CYS A 220 -15.57 11.29 8.11
N LEU A 221 -16.84 11.44 7.71
CA LEU A 221 -17.47 12.74 7.49
C LEU A 221 -17.49 13.64 8.74
N PHE A 222 -17.51 13.05 9.92
CA PHE A 222 -17.59 13.79 11.19
C PHE A 222 -16.24 13.86 11.91
N PHE A 223 -15.37 12.87 11.68
CA PHE A 223 -14.13 12.71 12.43
C PHE A 223 -12.94 13.44 11.78
N LEU A 224 -12.80 13.36 10.45
CA LEU A 224 -11.68 13.98 9.75
C LEU A 224 -11.93 15.47 9.50
N SER A 225 -10.83 16.22 9.47
CA SER A 225 -10.82 17.62 9.01
C SER A 225 -9.88 17.72 7.80
N ASP A 226 -10.23 18.50 6.79
CA ASP A 226 -9.44 18.59 5.55
C ASP A 226 -8.03 19.15 5.78
N ARG A 227 -7.92 20.14 6.68
CA ARG A 227 -6.66 20.87 6.94
C ARG A 227 -6.58 21.30 8.40
N PRO A 228 -5.36 21.57 8.93
CA PRO A 228 -5.17 22.04 10.31
C PRO A 228 -6.01 23.28 10.65
N ALA A 229 -6.12 24.24 9.71
CA ALA A 229 -6.90 25.47 9.91
C ALA A 229 -8.39 25.22 10.20
N LYS A 230 -8.96 24.08 9.77
CA LYS A 230 -10.37 23.70 9.99
C LYS A 230 -10.57 22.78 11.20
N ALA A 231 -9.53 22.47 11.96
CA ALA A 231 -9.58 21.53 13.07
C ALA A 231 -10.07 22.19 14.36
N ASN A 232 -11.24 21.80 14.86
CA ASN A 232 -11.81 22.37 16.10
C ASN A 232 -11.10 21.94 17.39
N TRP A 233 -10.23 20.91 17.30
CA TRP A 233 -9.48 20.32 18.43
C TRP A 233 -8.04 20.85 18.57
N LEU A 234 -7.60 21.75 17.69
CA LEU A 234 -6.36 22.51 17.80
C LEU A 234 -6.66 23.92 18.27
N SER A 235 -5.77 24.48 19.10
CA SER A 235 -5.83 25.91 19.45
C SER A 235 -5.48 26.79 18.23
N ASP A 236 -5.89 28.03 18.22
CA ASP A 236 -5.65 28.92 17.08
C ASP A 236 -4.14 29.18 16.85
N ALA A 237 -3.35 29.20 17.92
CA ALA A 237 -1.90 29.28 17.84
C ALA A 237 -1.31 28.01 17.16
N GLU A 238 -1.75 26.80 17.55
CA GLU A 238 -1.33 25.53 16.95
C GLU A 238 -1.72 25.44 15.46
N LYS A 239 -2.95 25.87 15.10
CA LYS A 239 -3.40 25.94 13.70
C LYS A 239 -2.52 26.85 12.86
N SER A 240 -2.27 28.07 13.37
CA SER A 240 -1.48 29.08 12.66
C SER A 240 -0.05 28.61 12.41
N VAL A 241 0.62 28.11 13.45
CA VAL A 241 2.03 27.70 13.36
C VAL A 241 2.19 26.45 12.49
N LEU A 242 1.32 25.45 12.64
CA LEU A 242 1.38 24.23 11.83
C LEU A 242 1.08 24.54 10.35
N THR A 243 0.09 25.38 10.06
CA THR A 243 -0.25 25.79 8.68
C THR A 243 0.92 26.53 8.03
N ARG A 244 1.52 27.49 8.71
CA ARG A 244 2.69 28.26 8.23
C ARG A 244 3.87 27.34 7.92
N ARG A 245 4.15 26.37 8.79
CA ARG A 245 5.24 25.38 8.58
C ARG A 245 4.98 24.54 7.32
N LEU A 246 3.77 24.02 7.17
CA LEU A 246 3.39 23.21 6.00
C LEU A 246 3.45 24.01 4.70
N GLU A 247 3.00 25.24 4.70
CA GLU A 247 3.07 26.14 3.53
C GLU A 247 4.51 26.47 3.17
N SER A 248 5.38 26.76 4.15
CA SER A 248 6.80 27.01 3.90
C SER A 248 7.53 25.79 3.31
N GLU A 249 7.20 24.58 3.78
CA GLU A 249 7.73 23.34 3.21
C GLU A 249 7.25 23.12 1.77
N GLN A 250 5.97 23.38 1.48
CA GLN A 250 5.41 23.27 0.13
C GLN A 250 6.05 24.25 -0.83
N GLN A 251 6.27 25.51 -0.40
CA GLN A 251 6.95 26.53 -1.21
C GLN A 251 8.39 26.12 -1.53
N LYS A 252 9.14 25.59 -0.56
CA LYS A 252 10.50 25.08 -0.78
C LYS A 252 10.54 23.94 -1.80
N ILE A 253 9.57 23.00 -1.73
CA ILE A 253 9.45 21.90 -2.69
C ILE A 253 9.10 22.45 -4.09
N ALA A 254 8.18 23.40 -4.18
CA ALA A 254 7.81 24.02 -5.45
C ALA A 254 8.95 24.82 -6.09
N ALA A 255 9.79 25.48 -5.28
CA ALA A 255 10.95 26.24 -5.73
C ALA A 255 12.14 25.35 -6.14
N SER A 256 12.20 24.10 -5.66
CA SER A 256 13.23 23.16 -6.08
C SER A 256 12.93 22.67 -7.50
N HIS A 257 13.56 23.30 -8.49
CA HIS A 257 13.52 22.90 -9.89
C HIS A 257 14.29 21.57 -10.03
N GLY A 258 13.56 20.46 -9.91
CA GLY A 258 14.10 19.12 -10.17
C GLY A 258 14.01 18.74 -11.64
N SER A 259 14.58 17.59 -12.00
CA SER A 259 14.50 16.99 -13.33
C SER A 259 13.05 16.93 -13.84
N SER A 260 12.86 17.19 -15.13
CA SER A 260 11.54 17.15 -15.77
C SER A 260 10.94 15.73 -15.73
N LEU A 261 9.61 15.63 -15.64
CA LEU A 261 8.92 14.34 -15.79
C LEU A 261 9.29 13.64 -17.11
N LYS A 262 9.49 14.42 -18.20
CA LYS A 262 9.93 13.86 -19.49
C LYS A 262 11.31 13.21 -19.43
N ASP A 263 12.22 13.75 -18.62
CA ASP A 263 13.56 13.18 -18.45
C ASP A 263 13.51 11.92 -17.58
N ALA A 264 12.65 11.88 -16.56
CA ALA A 264 12.39 10.67 -15.79
C ALA A 264 11.83 9.54 -16.66
N LEU A 265 10.89 9.84 -17.55
CA LEU A 265 10.28 8.87 -18.46
C LEU A 265 11.27 8.29 -19.50
N LYS A 266 12.36 8.99 -19.80
CA LYS A 266 13.44 8.49 -20.69
C LYS A 266 14.44 7.60 -19.96
N ASN A 267 14.43 7.58 -18.62
CA ASN A 267 15.40 6.81 -17.85
C ASN A 267 15.02 5.32 -17.82
N PRO A 268 15.83 4.42 -18.40
CA PRO A 268 15.55 2.98 -18.42
C PRO A 268 15.46 2.36 -17.02
N LEU A 269 16.11 2.96 -16.03
CA LEU A 269 16.06 2.53 -14.64
C LEU A 269 14.64 2.62 -14.06
N LEU A 270 13.84 3.61 -14.51
CA LEU A 270 12.44 3.76 -14.09
C LEU A 270 11.62 2.51 -14.46
N TYR A 271 11.78 2.02 -15.68
CA TYR A 271 11.08 0.83 -16.19
C TYR A 271 11.58 -0.44 -15.50
N LEU A 272 12.89 -0.53 -15.23
CA LEU A 272 13.46 -1.63 -14.46
C LEU A 272 12.87 -1.69 -13.05
N LEU A 273 12.79 -0.55 -12.34
CA LEU A 273 12.17 -0.48 -11.01
C LEU A 273 10.67 -0.79 -11.06
N ALA A 274 9.97 -0.33 -12.09
CA ALA A 274 8.56 -0.67 -12.30
C ALA A 274 8.36 -2.18 -12.54
N PHE A 275 9.24 -2.82 -13.32
CA PHE A 275 9.23 -4.27 -13.55
C PHE A 275 9.53 -5.06 -12.26
N ILE A 276 10.49 -4.62 -11.48
CA ILE A 276 10.80 -5.25 -10.17
C ILE A 276 9.57 -5.17 -9.24
N ASN A 277 8.95 -3.99 -9.16
CA ASN A 277 7.72 -3.84 -8.36
C ASN A 277 6.57 -4.71 -8.88
N PHE A 278 6.40 -4.78 -10.20
CA PHE A 278 5.42 -5.67 -10.84
C PHE A 278 5.63 -7.12 -10.42
N CYS A 279 6.85 -7.64 -10.49
CA CYS A 279 7.16 -9.02 -10.06
C CYS A 279 6.81 -9.25 -8.58
N GLY A 280 7.14 -8.29 -7.70
CA GLY A 280 6.80 -8.35 -6.28
C GLY A 280 5.29 -8.35 -6.03
N ILE A 281 4.53 -7.54 -6.78
CA ILE A 281 3.05 -7.48 -6.68
C ILE A 281 2.39 -8.74 -7.24
N VAL A 282 2.91 -9.32 -8.34
CA VAL A 282 2.45 -10.63 -8.87
C VAL A 282 2.52 -11.69 -7.78
N GLY A 283 3.64 -11.78 -7.05
CA GLY A 283 3.78 -12.72 -5.94
C GLY A 283 2.85 -12.39 -4.77
N SER A 284 2.83 -11.12 -4.36
CA SER A 284 2.05 -10.68 -3.19
C SER A 284 0.55 -10.91 -3.36
N ILE A 285 -0.01 -10.40 -4.44
CA ILE A 285 -1.47 -10.47 -4.70
C ILE A 285 -1.85 -11.84 -5.27
N GLY A 286 -1.02 -12.40 -6.16
CA GLY A 286 -1.28 -13.72 -6.72
C GLY A 286 -1.36 -14.78 -5.62
N VAL A 287 -0.30 -14.93 -4.83
CA VAL A 287 -0.30 -15.89 -3.71
C VAL A 287 -1.35 -15.56 -2.67
N GLY A 288 -1.52 -14.26 -2.31
CA GLY A 288 -2.47 -13.83 -1.29
C GLY A 288 -3.92 -14.20 -1.59
N LEU A 289 -4.39 -13.96 -2.83
CA LEU A 289 -5.76 -14.29 -3.25
C LEU A 289 -6.03 -15.80 -3.37
N TRP A 290 -5.00 -16.59 -3.62
CA TRP A 290 -5.14 -18.04 -3.71
C TRP A 290 -4.78 -18.79 -2.42
N MET A 291 -4.19 -18.10 -1.42
CA MET A 291 -3.70 -18.70 -0.17
C MET A 291 -4.75 -19.55 0.56
N PRO A 292 -6.01 -19.09 0.77
CA PRO A 292 -7.01 -19.90 1.45
C PRO A 292 -7.34 -21.19 0.68
N GLN A 293 -7.36 -21.14 -0.66
CA GLN A 293 -7.62 -22.33 -1.48
C GLN A 293 -6.43 -23.31 -1.44
N ILE A 294 -5.19 -22.80 -1.43
CA ILE A 294 -3.97 -23.64 -1.27
C ILE A 294 -3.99 -24.35 0.07
N ILE A 295 -4.31 -23.64 1.16
CA ILE A 295 -4.36 -24.22 2.51
C ILE A 295 -5.55 -25.17 2.65
N LYS A 296 -6.69 -24.86 2.03
CA LYS A 296 -7.88 -25.73 2.07
C LYS A 296 -7.62 -27.13 1.48
N GLN A 297 -6.68 -27.25 0.51
CA GLN A 297 -6.25 -28.55 -0.03
C GLN A 297 -5.58 -29.46 1.00
N LEU A 298 -5.15 -28.92 2.15
CA LEU A 298 -4.60 -29.73 3.25
C LEU A 298 -5.69 -30.50 4.03
N GLY A 299 -6.96 -30.45 3.60
CA GLY A 299 -8.08 -31.17 4.21
C GLY A 299 -8.64 -30.54 5.48
N VAL A 300 -8.28 -29.28 5.79
CA VAL A 300 -8.69 -28.58 7.01
C VAL A 300 -10.05 -27.90 6.88
N SER A 301 -10.70 -27.59 8.01
CA SER A 301 -11.98 -26.85 8.04
C SER A 301 -11.80 -25.39 7.58
N HIS A 302 -12.89 -24.66 7.32
CA HIS A 302 -12.83 -23.24 6.94
C HIS A 302 -12.22 -22.38 8.04
N THR A 303 -12.56 -22.60 9.31
CA THR A 303 -11.96 -21.88 10.45
C THR A 303 -10.47 -22.19 10.56
N GLN A 304 -10.07 -23.47 10.46
CA GLN A 304 -8.65 -23.82 10.44
C GLN A 304 -7.90 -23.19 9.26
N THR A 305 -8.52 -23.14 8.07
CA THR A 305 -7.96 -22.42 6.91
C THR A 305 -7.69 -20.96 7.25
N GLY A 306 -8.61 -20.29 7.95
CA GLY A 306 -8.42 -18.92 8.40
C GLY A 306 -7.22 -18.75 9.33
N PHE A 307 -7.13 -19.56 10.39
CA PHE A 307 -5.99 -19.49 11.33
C PHE A 307 -4.67 -19.85 10.66
N LEU A 308 -4.64 -20.90 9.84
CA LEU A 308 -3.43 -21.29 9.10
C LEU A 308 -3.00 -20.23 8.09
N THR A 309 -3.95 -19.53 7.44
CA THR A 309 -3.63 -18.40 6.55
C THR A 309 -3.00 -17.24 7.31
N ALA A 310 -3.36 -16.99 8.56
CA ALA A 310 -2.78 -15.91 9.35
C ALA A 310 -1.30 -16.16 9.72
N ILE A 311 -0.87 -17.42 9.86
CA ILE A 311 0.50 -17.76 10.29
C ILE A 311 1.58 -17.21 9.34
N PRO A 312 1.54 -17.42 8.01
CA PRO A 312 2.50 -16.83 7.07
C PRO A 312 2.57 -15.30 7.16
N TYR A 313 1.42 -14.63 7.35
CA TYR A 313 1.41 -13.16 7.48
C TYR A 313 1.99 -12.69 8.83
N LEU A 314 1.81 -13.45 9.90
CA LEU A 314 2.47 -13.16 11.18
C LEU A 314 4.00 -13.29 11.07
N CYS A 315 4.49 -14.38 10.48
CA CYS A 315 5.91 -14.54 10.17
C CYS A 315 6.43 -13.42 9.29
N GLY A 316 5.65 -13.07 8.26
CA GLY A 316 5.96 -11.98 7.34
C GLY A 316 6.03 -10.62 8.02
N ALA A 317 5.12 -10.30 8.94
CA ALA A 317 5.15 -9.05 9.70
C ALA A 317 6.42 -8.92 10.55
N VAL A 318 6.80 -9.99 11.25
CA VAL A 318 8.02 -10.01 12.06
C VAL A 318 9.26 -9.88 11.17
N SER A 319 9.33 -10.66 10.08
CA SER A 319 10.47 -10.63 9.16
C SER A 319 10.61 -9.28 8.47
N MET A 320 9.51 -8.65 8.05
CA MET A 320 9.49 -7.32 7.44
C MET A 320 10.20 -6.27 8.32
N LEU A 321 9.88 -6.25 9.62
CA LEU A 321 10.47 -5.29 10.58
C LEU A 321 11.97 -5.55 10.78
N LEU A 322 12.35 -6.82 11.02
CA LEU A 322 13.74 -7.20 11.25
C LEU A 322 14.60 -7.01 9.99
N TRP A 323 14.05 -7.36 8.83
CA TRP A 323 14.72 -7.23 7.53
C TRP A 323 14.97 -5.78 7.15
N ALA A 324 13.94 -4.92 7.28
CA ALA A 324 14.04 -3.51 6.97
C ALA A 324 15.10 -2.81 7.86
N GLN A 325 15.17 -3.15 9.16
CA GLN A 325 16.20 -2.61 10.06
C GLN A 325 17.62 -2.98 9.60
N ARG A 326 17.83 -4.25 9.19
CA ARG A 326 19.14 -4.71 8.70
C ARG A 326 19.47 -4.12 7.33
N ALA A 327 18.52 -4.10 6.41
CA ALA A 327 18.70 -3.52 5.08
C ALA A 327 19.06 -2.01 5.13
N ASN A 328 18.46 -1.26 6.05
CA ASN A 328 18.75 0.17 6.24
C ASN A 328 20.14 0.44 6.82
N ARG A 329 20.71 -0.50 7.57
CA ARG A 329 22.08 -0.42 8.14
C ARG A 329 23.15 -1.03 7.23
N ALA A 330 22.75 -1.72 6.19
CA ALA A 330 23.68 -2.44 5.31
C ALA A 330 24.39 -1.48 4.34
N LYS A 331 25.68 -1.72 4.08
CA LYS A 331 26.49 -1.00 3.06
C LYS A 331 25.97 -1.23 1.63
N ASN A 332 25.33 -2.37 1.37
CA ASN A 332 24.73 -2.70 0.07
C ASN A 332 23.28 -3.15 0.27
N ARG A 333 22.35 -2.24 0.00
CA ARG A 333 20.91 -2.49 0.14
C ARG A 333 20.36 -3.42 -0.96
N ILE A 334 20.99 -3.44 -2.13
CA ILE A 334 20.59 -4.28 -3.27
C ILE A 334 20.57 -5.74 -2.87
N VAL A 335 21.59 -6.22 -2.15
CA VAL A 335 21.69 -7.63 -1.70
C VAL A 335 20.50 -8.02 -0.83
N TRP A 336 20.03 -7.11 0.04
CA TRP A 336 18.89 -7.38 0.91
C TRP A 336 17.57 -7.41 0.13
N ILE A 337 17.39 -6.52 -0.84
CA ILE A 337 16.17 -6.48 -1.68
C ILE A 337 16.14 -7.69 -2.60
N CYS A 338 17.26 -8.02 -3.25
CA CYS A 338 17.43 -9.21 -4.07
C CYS A 338 17.19 -10.48 -3.25
N GLY A 339 17.84 -10.60 -2.08
CA GLY A 339 17.71 -11.75 -1.19
C GLY A 339 16.28 -11.99 -0.71
N ALA A 340 15.51 -10.93 -0.44
CA ALA A 340 14.12 -11.06 -0.04
C ALA A 340 13.25 -11.70 -1.14
N LEU A 341 13.35 -11.23 -2.40
CA LEU A 341 12.63 -11.82 -3.53
C LEU A 341 13.13 -13.24 -3.85
N PHE A 342 14.44 -13.47 -3.73
CA PHE A 342 15.03 -14.80 -3.94
C PHE A 342 14.49 -15.82 -2.93
N ILE A 343 14.46 -15.46 -1.64
CA ILE A 343 13.88 -16.32 -0.58
C ILE A 343 12.41 -16.60 -0.90
N ALA A 344 11.64 -15.57 -1.27
CA ALA A 344 10.23 -15.74 -1.65
C ALA A 344 10.07 -16.71 -2.83
N ALA A 345 10.89 -16.57 -3.88
CA ALA A 345 10.85 -17.43 -5.07
C ALA A 345 11.17 -18.89 -4.72
N VAL A 346 12.28 -19.11 -4.04
CA VAL A 346 12.73 -20.49 -3.68
C VAL A 346 11.73 -21.15 -2.73
N ALA A 347 11.25 -20.41 -1.73
CA ALA A 347 10.27 -20.93 -0.78
C ALA A 347 8.92 -21.24 -1.45
N LEU A 348 8.48 -20.41 -2.39
CA LEU A 348 7.25 -20.67 -3.15
C LEU A 348 7.40 -21.92 -4.03
N ALA A 349 8.54 -22.08 -4.71
CA ALA A 349 8.83 -23.30 -5.46
C ALA A 349 8.87 -24.55 -4.54
N ALA A 350 9.48 -24.43 -3.38
CA ALA A 350 9.48 -25.52 -2.39
C ALA A 350 8.05 -25.88 -1.95
N SER A 351 7.19 -24.88 -1.67
CA SER A 351 5.79 -25.12 -1.31
C SER A 351 4.98 -25.81 -2.42
N ALA A 352 5.39 -25.64 -3.69
CA ALA A 352 4.76 -26.27 -4.84
C ALA A 352 5.13 -27.76 -4.97
N LEU A 353 6.36 -28.11 -4.58
CA LEU A 353 6.95 -29.44 -4.78
C LEU A 353 6.79 -30.37 -3.57
N VAL A 354 6.44 -29.82 -2.41
CA VAL A 354 6.29 -30.59 -1.16
C VAL A 354 4.83 -30.91 -0.91
N ASP A 355 4.51 -32.17 -0.65
CA ASP A 355 3.15 -32.64 -0.33
C ASP A 355 2.86 -32.67 1.17
N GLU A 356 3.93 -32.74 2.00
CA GLU A 356 3.78 -32.80 3.46
C GLU A 356 3.25 -31.44 4.00
N PRO A 357 2.09 -31.41 4.73
CA PRO A 357 1.41 -30.19 5.13
C PRO A 357 2.25 -29.21 5.94
N VAL A 358 3.05 -29.73 6.89
CA VAL A 358 3.86 -28.87 7.78
C VAL A 358 4.98 -28.19 7.00
N LEU A 359 5.69 -28.94 6.15
CA LEU A 359 6.75 -28.39 5.31
C LEU A 359 6.20 -27.39 4.29
N LYS A 360 5.03 -27.66 3.72
CA LYS A 360 4.32 -26.71 2.84
C LYS A 360 4.00 -25.40 3.57
N MET A 361 3.49 -25.48 4.80
CA MET A 361 3.21 -24.30 5.63
C MET A 361 4.49 -23.52 5.98
N ILE A 362 5.58 -24.21 6.32
CA ILE A 362 6.87 -23.56 6.56
C ILE A 362 7.35 -22.82 5.32
N ALA A 363 7.26 -23.44 4.15
CA ALA A 363 7.63 -22.81 2.88
C ALA A 363 6.75 -21.58 2.58
N LEU A 364 5.45 -21.64 2.83
CA LEU A 364 4.55 -20.48 2.68
C LEU A 364 4.90 -19.36 3.67
N CYS A 365 5.33 -19.68 4.90
CA CYS A 365 5.82 -18.67 5.85
C CYS A 365 7.06 -17.94 5.30
N PHE A 366 8.02 -18.65 4.74
CA PHE A 366 9.20 -18.04 4.11
C PHE A 366 8.83 -17.23 2.85
N THR A 367 7.86 -17.72 2.06
CA THR A 367 7.36 -17.00 0.88
C THR A 367 6.80 -15.63 1.27
N VAL A 368 5.85 -15.58 2.21
CA VAL A 368 5.23 -14.31 2.66
C VAL A 368 6.27 -13.43 3.37
N SER A 369 7.17 -14.03 4.15
CA SER A 369 8.28 -13.30 4.78
C SER A 369 9.18 -12.60 3.76
N GLY A 370 9.55 -13.28 2.68
CA GLY A 370 10.33 -12.70 1.60
C GLY A 370 9.58 -11.58 0.87
N ILE A 371 8.30 -11.80 0.52
CA ILE A 371 7.47 -10.81 -0.17
C ILE A 371 7.31 -9.52 0.67
N LEU A 372 6.95 -9.64 1.96
CA LEU A 372 6.75 -8.46 2.82
C LEU A 372 8.08 -7.75 3.14
N SER A 373 9.18 -8.49 3.28
CA SER A 373 10.53 -7.93 3.46
C SER A 373 10.99 -7.17 2.21
N PHE A 374 10.69 -7.68 1.02
CA PHE A 374 10.90 -6.97 -0.24
C PHE A 374 10.11 -5.68 -0.29
N GLN A 375 8.80 -5.70 -0.03
CA GLN A 375 7.95 -4.51 -0.06
C GLN A 375 8.45 -3.42 0.88
N ALA A 376 8.88 -3.78 2.09
CA ALA A 376 9.41 -2.82 3.06
C ALA A 376 10.75 -2.18 2.64
N SER A 377 11.58 -2.92 1.90
CA SER A 377 12.93 -2.49 1.53
C SER A 377 13.00 -1.83 0.15
N PHE A 378 12.09 -2.18 -0.76
CA PHE A 378 12.10 -1.76 -2.17
C PHE A 378 12.05 -0.24 -2.34
N TRP A 379 11.20 0.46 -1.56
CA TRP A 379 10.94 1.89 -1.72
C TRP A 379 12.15 2.79 -1.43
N ALA A 380 13.18 2.23 -0.81
CA ALA A 380 14.45 2.94 -0.66
C ALA A 380 15.20 3.15 -2.00
N LEU A 381 14.98 2.28 -3.01
CA LEU A 381 15.64 2.40 -4.31
C LEU A 381 15.12 3.59 -5.12
N PRO A 382 13.81 3.69 -5.43
CA PRO A 382 13.29 4.81 -6.21
C PRO A 382 13.62 6.17 -5.58
N SER A 383 13.59 6.29 -4.25
CA SER A 383 13.89 7.54 -3.54
C SER A 383 15.35 7.99 -3.66
N GLY A 384 16.28 7.07 -3.97
CA GLY A 384 17.68 7.38 -4.21
C GLY A 384 18.00 7.88 -5.63
N PHE A 385 17.11 7.59 -6.60
CA PHE A 385 17.32 7.96 -8.01
C PHE A 385 16.42 9.10 -8.50
N LEU A 386 15.25 9.26 -7.87
CA LEU A 386 14.25 10.22 -8.32
C LEU A 386 14.24 11.43 -7.37
N THR A 387 14.48 12.62 -7.92
CA THR A 387 14.49 13.88 -7.18
C THR A 387 13.55 14.92 -7.81
N GLY A 388 13.10 15.89 -7.03
CA GLY A 388 12.26 16.99 -7.51
C GLY A 388 10.92 16.56 -8.10
N SER A 389 10.45 17.21 -9.15
CA SER A 389 9.17 16.92 -9.82
C SER A 389 9.15 15.57 -10.54
N ALA A 390 10.32 15.07 -10.98
CA ALA A 390 10.50 13.75 -11.56
C ALA A 390 10.23 12.62 -10.54
N ALA A 391 10.48 12.87 -9.25
CA ALA A 391 10.21 11.88 -8.19
C ALA A 391 8.73 11.53 -8.11
N ALA A 392 7.84 12.53 -8.08
CA ALA A 392 6.40 12.30 -7.97
C ALA A 392 5.85 11.50 -9.16
N GLY A 393 6.19 11.90 -10.39
CA GLY A 393 5.74 11.21 -11.60
C GLY A 393 6.37 9.83 -11.78
N GLY A 394 7.67 9.70 -11.48
CA GLY A 394 8.38 8.42 -11.55
C GLY A 394 7.85 7.40 -10.53
N LEU A 395 7.64 7.81 -9.28
CA LEU A 395 7.04 6.96 -8.26
C LEU A 395 5.61 6.53 -8.63
N ALA A 396 4.80 7.47 -9.13
CA ALA A 396 3.45 7.15 -9.60
C ALA A 396 3.48 6.09 -10.72
N MET A 397 4.40 6.20 -11.67
CA MET A 397 4.56 5.22 -12.75
C MET A 397 5.00 3.84 -12.24
N ILE A 398 5.96 3.80 -11.31
CA ILE A 398 6.40 2.54 -10.69
C ILE A 398 5.25 1.86 -9.97
N VAL A 399 4.43 2.62 -9.21
CA VAL A 399 3.24 2.09 -8.52
C VAL A 399 2.20 1.61 -9.53
N SER A 400 1.88 2.41 -10.54
CA SER A 400 0.82 2.10 -11.50
C SER A 400 1.15 0.85 -12.32
N ILE A 401 2.37 0.74 -12.86
CA ILE A 401 2.82 -0.47 -13.57
C ILE A 401 2.88 -1.67 -12.60
N GLY A 402 3.38 -1.45 -11.38
CA GLY A 402 3.40 -2.49 -10.35
C GLY A 402 2.01 -3.05 -10.05
N ASN A 403 1.00 -2.18 -9.94
CA ASN A 403 -0.39 -2.57 -9.66
C ASN A 403 -0.99 -3.48 -10.74
N LEU A 404 -0.52 -3.42 -12.00
CA LEU A 404 -0.92 -4.38 -13.03
C LEU A 404 -0.51 -5.82 -12.68
N GLY A 405 0.52 -6.01 -11.86
CA GLY A 405 0.87 -7.31 -11.29
C GLY A 405 -0.26 -7.92 -10.46
N GLY A 406 -1.11 -7.08 -9.86
CA GLY A 406 -2.31 -7.51 -9.15
C GLY A 406 -3.40 -8.11 -10.04
N PHE A 407 -3.46 -7.73 -11.32
CA PHE A 407 -4.28 -8.41 -12.32
C PHE A 407 -3.59 -9.67 -12.83
N PHE A 408 -2.31 -9.54 -13.19
CA PHE A 408 -1.56 -10.61 -13.85
C PHE A 408 -1.36 -11.82 -12.92
N GLY A 409 -1.03 -11.61 -11.65
CA GLY A 409 -0.75 -12.70 -10.70
C GLY A 409 -1.90 -13.67 -10.50
N PRO A 410 -3.09 -13.22 -10.05
CA PRO A 410 -4.26 -14.09 -9.89
C PRO A 410 -4.73 -14.73 -11.19
N SER A 411 -4.68 -13.99 -12.31
CA SER A 411 -5.06 -14.50 -13.63
C SER A 411 -4.12 -15.60 -14.10
N LEU A 412 -2.81 -15.45 -13.92
CA LEU A 412 -1.79 -16.45 -14.26
C LEU A 412 -2.02 -17.74 -13.46
N ILE A 413 -2.23 -17.61 -12.15
CA ILE A 413 -2.49 -18.77 -11.27
C ILE A 413 -3.78 -19.47 -11.72
N GLY A 414 -4.87 -18.73 -11.95
CA GLY A 414 -6.17 -19.26 -12.35
C GLY A 414 -6.10 -20.00 -13.68
N TYR A 415 -5.44 -19.40 -14.67
CA TYR A 415 -5.27 -19.99 -15.99
C TYR A 415 -4.46 -21.31 -15.95
N ILE A 416 -3.30 -21.30 -15.33
CA ILE A 416 -2.47 -22.51 -15.25
C ILE A 416 -3.15 -23.58 -14.40
N LYS A 417 -3.81 -23.21 -13.28
CA LYS A 417 -4.56 -24.14 -12.45
C LYS A 417 -5.68 -24.84 -13.22
N GLN A 418 -6.38 -24.09 -14.08
CA GLN A 418 -7.44 -24.66 -14.93
C GLN A 418 -6.90 -25.70 -15.92
N MET A 419 -5.69 -25.50 -16.43
CA MET A 419 -5.03 -26.43 -17.37
C MET A 419 -4.41 -27.66 -16.71
N THR A 420 -3.95 -27.53 -15.45
CA THR A 420 -3.12 -28.54 -14.78
C THR A 420 -3.79 -29.21 -13.60
N ASP A 421 -5.01 -28.80 -13.28
CA ASP A 421 -5.87 -29.32 -12.18
C ASP A 421 -5.17 -29.32 -10.80
N GLY A 422 -4.24 -28.38 -10.57
CA GLY A 422 -3.48 -28.31 -9.33
C GLY A 422 -2.79 -26.98 -9.09
N PHE A 423 -2.14 -26.84 -7.93
CA PHE A 423 -1.39 -25.62 -7.59
C PHE A 423 0.13 -25.73 -7.88
N MET A 424 0.67 -26.90 -8.17
CA MET A 424 2.11 -27.06 -8.38
C MET A 424 2.63 -26.14 -9.49
N TRP A 425 2.11 -26.26 -10.69
CA TRP A 425 2.55 -25.45 -11.83
C TRP A 425 2.25 -23.95 -11.71
N PRO A 426 1.06 -23.53 -11.21
CA PRO A 426 0.80 -22.12 -10.92
C PRO A 426 1.82 -21.50 -9.96
N LEU A 427 2.15 -22.19 -8.87
CA LEU A 427 3.10 -21.67 -7.88
C LEU A 427 4.53 -21.62 -8.42
N LEU A 428 4.94 -22.62 -9.24
CA LEU A 428 6.23 -22.59 -9.95
C LEU A 428 6.30 -21.43 -10.94
N ALA A 429 5.22 -21.13 -11.65
CA ALA A 429 5.17 -19.99 -12.58
C ALA A 429 5.34 -18.65 -11.84
N VAL A 430 4.63 -18.46 -10.71
CA VAL A 430 4.80 -17.25 -9.89
C VAL A 430 6.18 -17.20 -9.25
N SER A 431 6.72 -18.34 -8.82
CA SER A 431 8.10 -18.43 -8.32
C SER A 431 9.12 -17.97 -9.39
N ALA A 432 8.93 -18.36 -10.64
CA ALA A 432 9.79 -17.92 -11.74
C ALA A 432 9.70 -16.39 -11.95
N VAL A 433 8.50 -15.79 -11.85
CA VAL A 433 8.33 -14.33 -11.91
C VAL A 433 9.04 -13.62 -10.76
N LEU A 434 8.93 -14.15 -9.53
CA LEU A 434 9.66 -13.60 -8.37
C LEU A 434 11.18 -13.70 -8.55
N LEU A 435 11.66 -14.81 -9.11
CA LEU A 435 13.08 -15.01 -9.40
C LEU A 435 13.57 -14.01 -10.47
N LEU A 436 12.79 -13.79 -11.53
CA LEU A 436 13.09 -12.76 -12.53
C LEU A 436 13.16 -11.36 -11.88
N GLY A 437 12.25 -11.05 -10.97
CA GLY A 437 12.29 -9.82 -10.19
C GLY A 437 13.56 -9.72 -9.33
N SER A 438 13.97 -10.81 -8.68
CA SER A 438 15.21 -10.87 -7.90
C SER A 438 16.46 -10.64 -8.79
N LEU A 439 16.52 -11.28 -9.94
CA LEU A 439 17.61 -11.07 -10.91
C LEU A 439 17.63 -9.65 -11.45
N ALA A 440 16.45 -9.08 -11.72
CA ALA A 440 16.34 -7.68 -12.15
C ALA A 440 16.86 -6.69 -11.08
N VAL A 441 16.64 -6.97 -9.79
CA VAL A 441 17.23 -6.18 -8.70
C VAL A 441 18.76 -6.17 -8.75
N ALA A 442 19.38 -7.31 -9.08
CA ALA A 442 20.83 -7.42 -9.16
C ALA A 442 21.45 -6.55 -10.27
N LEU A 443 20.65 -6.14 -11.28
CA LEU A 443 21.09 -5.24 -12.35
C LEU A 443 21.07 -3.75 -11.92
N VAL A 444 20.43 -3.42 -10.81
CA VAL A 444 20.34 -2.06 -10.29
C VAL A 444 21.65 -1.70 -9.59
N LYS A 445 22.27 -0.58 -9.97
CA LYS A 445 23.44 -0.04 -9.24
C LYS A 445 22.96 0.60 -7.94
N ASP A 446 23.63 0.31 -6.82
CA ASP A 446 23.27 0.89 -5.52
C ASP A 446 23.61 2.41 -5.51
N PRO A 447 22.60 3.31 -5.36
CA PRO A 447 22.83 4.74 -5.34
C PRO A 447 23.55 5.21 -4.08
N TYR A 448 23.59 4.38 -3.04
CA TYR A 448 24.18 4.71 -1.74
C TYR A 448 25.56 4.07 -1.51
N ARG A 449 26.14 3.42 -2.52
CA ARG A 449 27.42 2.70 -2.41
C ARG A 449 28.64 3.60 -2.17
N HIS A 450 28.51 4.91 -2.37
CA HIS A 450 29.59 5.89 -2.29
C HIS A 450 29.43 6.90 -1.14
N ILE A 451 28.47 6.70 -0.26
CA ILE A 451 28.25 7.45 0.97
C ILE A 451 28.61 6.56 2.17
#